data_95057c802adaae38480990b33f4d326f
#
_entry.id   95057c802adaae38480990b33f4d326f
#
_cell.length_a   1.000
_cell.length_b   1.000
_cell.length_c   1.000
_cell.angle_alpha   90.00
_cell.angle_beta   90.00
_cell.angle_gamma   90.00
#
_symmetry.space_group_name_H-M   'P 1'
#
loop_
_entity.id
_entity.type
_entity.pdbx_description
1 polymer ?
#
loop_
_entity_poly.entity_id
_entity_poly.type
_entity_poly.pdbx_seq_one_letter_code
_entity_poly.pdbx_strand_id
1 'polypeptide(L)'
;MTMKDANVVLAHGAWADGSCWARVITALKGEGAKVSAEPLPLTSLADDVAALNRTLDRTAGPIVLVAHAYAGAVIALVRPERVKALVYVTALAPDEGEKVADVFYRNEPHPQAPKLAPDNNGLIWLPESAFPTAFAQNASAEDQAVLAAVQRPLSLNCITVPAGRPLWKSIPSWFLVAEDDRMIVPATQRYMAERMKAKTKAHAVDHTPSVTAPGAVVDVIRDAIRAVAGG
;
A
#
# COMPACT_ATOMS: atom_id res chain seq x y z
N MET A 1 12.10 19.92 4.67
CA MET A 1 12.62 18.97 3.66
C MET A 1 12.07 19.36 2.29
N THR A 2 12.88 19.62 1.29
CA THR A 2 12.41 19.85 -0.10
C THR A 2 12.18 18.51 -0.79
N MET A 3 11.55 18.51 -1.99
CA MET A 3 11.45 17.29 -2.79
C MET A 3 12.82 16.63 -3.03
N LYS A 4 13.86 17.44 -3.23
CA LYS A 4 15.25 16.94 -3.47
C LYS A 4 15.88 16.26 -2.25
N ASP A 5 15.39 16.55 -1.05
CA ASP A 5 15.87 15.94 0.20
C ASP A 5 15.02 14.74 0.62
N ALA A 6 13.88 14.54 -0.03
CA ALA A 6 12.94 13.51 0.33
C ALA A 6 13.43 12.12 -0.10
N ASN A 7 13.42 11.18 0.84
CA ASN A 7 13.55 9.76 0.55
C ASN A 7 12.15 9.15 0.63
N VAL A 8 11.66 8.63 -0.47
CA VAL A 8 10.38 7.95 -0.58
C VAL A 8 10.62 6.47 -0.75
N VAL A 9 10.12 5.65 0.16
CA VAL A 9 10.18 4.19 0.06
C VAL A 9 8.77 3.67 -0.19
N LEU A 10 8.61 2.94 -1.28
CA LEU A 10 7.33 2.42 -1.77
C LEU A 10 7.23 0.92 -1.50
N ALA A 11 6.12 0.47 -0.92
CA ALA A 11 5.83 -0.92 -0.65
C ALA A 11 4.56 -1.35 -1.41
N HIS A 12 4.67 -2.36 -2.26
CA HIS A 12 3.57 -2.89 -3.06
C HIS A 12 2.64 -3.80 -2.24
N GLY A 13 1.39 -3.95 -2.69
CA GLY A 13 0.41 -4.85 -2.08
C GLY A 13 0.58 -6.32 -2.48
N ALA A 14 -0.40 -7.14 -2.07
CA ALA A 14 -0.57 -8.49 -2.57
C ALA A 14 -0.81 -8.47 -4.10
N TRP A 15 -0.46 -9.55 -4.77
CA TRP A 15 -0.66 -9.75 -6.22
C TRP A 15 0.00 -8.68 -7.09
N ALA A 16 1.04 -8.04 -6.58
CA ALA A 16 1.80 -7.01 -7.28
C ALA A 16 3.28 -7.16 -6.99
N ASP A 17 4.09 -6.36 -7.65
CA ASP A 17 5.50 -6.16 -7.38
C ASP A 17 5.87 -4.67 -7.48
N GLY A 18 7.15 -4.34 -7.38
CA GLY A 18 7.63 -2.95 -7.44
C GLY A 18 7.31 -2.22 -8.74
N SER A 19 7.01 -2.94 -9.85
CA SER A 19 6.68 -2.32 -11.14
C SER A 19 5.35 -1.58 -11.15
N CYS A 20 4.42 -1.94 -10.26
CA CYS A 20 3.15 -1.22 -10.10
C CYS A 20 3.34 0.27 -9.74
N TRP A 21 4.50 0.64 -9.25
CA TRP A 21 4.86 2.01 -8.91
C TRP A 21 5.57 2.78 -10.04
N ALA A 22 5.79 2.19 -11.22
CA ALA A 22 6.63 2.76 -12.28
C ALA A 22 6.29 4.22 -12.60
N ARG A 23 5.00 4.55 -12.79
CA ARG A 23 4.53 5.90 -13.11
C ARG A 23 4.74 6.88 -11.94
N VAL A 24 4.52 6.43 -10.71
CA VAL A 24 4.75 7.22 -9.49
C VAL A 24 6.25 7.47 -9.29
N ILE A 25 7.09 6.45 -9.46
CA ILE A 25 8.56 6.57 -9.39
C ILE A 25 9.06 7.61 -10.39
N THR A 26 8.63 7.51 -11.65
CA THR A 26 9.04 8.45 -12.71
C THR A 26 8.66 9.88 -12.37
N ALA A 27 7.43 10.11 -11.91
CA ALA A 27 6.95 11.45 -11.54
C ALA A 27 7.76 12.03 -10.36
N LEU A 28 7.90 11.29 -9.26
CA LEU A 28 8.63 11.76 -8.08
C LEU A 28 10.12 12.00 -8.35
N LYS A 29 10.78 11.13 -9.14
CA LYS A 29 12.18 11.34 -9.56
C LYS A 29 12.32 12.55 -10.47
N GLY A 30 11.36 12.82 -11.35
CA GLY A 30 11.31 14.02 -12.17
C GLY A 30 11.26 15.31 -11.32
N GLU A 31 10.72 15.25 -10.11
CA GLU A 31 10.69 16.35 -9.15
C GLU A 31 11.92 16.39 -8.22
N GLY A 32 12.84 15.45 -8.39
CA GLY A 32 14.10 15.38 -7.66
C GLY A 32 14.08 14.52 -6.40
N ALA A 33 12.98 13.82 -6.08
CA ALA A 33 12.93 12.93 -4.93
C ALA A 33 13.81 11.68 -5.13
N LYS A 34 14.38 11.16 -4.05
CA LYS A 34 15.04 9.86 -4.02
C LYS A 34 13.99 8.79 -3.76
N VAL A 35 13.77 7.90 -4.72
CA VAL A 35 12.69 6.91 -4.65
C VAL A 35 13.25 5.51 -4.79
N SER A 36 12.81 4.62 -3.91
CA SER A 36 13.06 3.17 -3.99
C SER A 36 11.74 2.41 -3.78
N ALA A 37 11.61 1.24 -4.41
CA ALA A 37 10.50 0.32 -4.19
C ALA A 37 11.06 -0.98 -3.58
N GLU A 38 10.45 -1.43 -2.47
CA GLU A 38 10.84 -2.68 -1.82
C GLU A 38 10.10 -3.86 -2.45
N PRO A 39 10.80 -4.91 -2.89
CA PRO A 39 10.19 -6.15 -3.32
C PRO A 39 9.81 -7.00 -2.09
N LEU A 40 8.58 -6.86 -1.61
CA LEU A 40 8.08 -7.66 -0.49
C LEU A 40 8.00 -9.13 -0.88
N PRO A 41 8.50 -10.07 -0.04
CA PRO A 41 8.45 -11.50 -0.33
C PRO A 41 7.04 -12.09 -0.33
N LEU A 42 6.09 -11.54 0.44
CA LEU A 42 4.71 -12.00 0.62
C LEU A 42 4.61 -13.43 1.20
N THR A 43 5.62 -13.83 1.99
CA THR A 43 5.71 -15.16 2.63
C THR A 43 5.17 -15.14 4.06
N SER A 44 5.37 -14.06 4.79
CA SER A 44 4.76 -13.78 6.10
C SER A 44 4.82 -12.29 6.39
N LEU A 45 3.95 -11.80 7.29
CA LEU A 45 4.00 -10.40 7.73
C LEU A 45 5.36 -10.04 8.34
N ALA A 46 5.97 -10.97 9.09
CA ALA A 46 7.30 -10.77 9.69
C ALA A 46 8.42 -10.69 8.64
N ASP A 47 8.39 -11.53 7.59
CA ASP A 47 9.38 -11.50 6.51
C ASP A 47 9.28 -10.19 5.71
N ASP A 48 8.06 -9.73 5.44
CA ASP A 48 7.81 -8.49 4.72
C ASP A 48 8.29 -7.27 5.52
N VAL A 49 8.03 -7.24 6.83
CA VAL A 49 8.56 -6.20 7.74
C VAL A 49 10.09 -6.25 7.77
N ALA A 50 10.69 -7.45 7.84
CA ALA A 50 12.14 -7.60 7.83
C ALA A 50 12.76 -7.14 6.49
N ALA A 51 12.13 -7.46 5.36
CA ALA A 51 12.55 -7.01 4.03
C ALA A 51 12.55 -5.48 3.96
N LEU A 52 11.43 -4.85 4.36
CA LEU A 52 11.31 -3.41 4.33
C LEU A 52 12.32 -2.73 5.28
N ASN A 53 12.55 -3.26 6.48
CA ASN A 53 13.58 -2.75 7.40
C ASN A 53 14.97 -2.76 6.77
N ARG A 54 15.35 -3.78 5.99
CA ARG A 54 16.63 -3.79 5.26
C ARG A 54 16.75 -2.64 4.27
N THR A 55 15.66 -2.27 3.60
CA THR A 55 15.66 -1.09 2.72
C THR A 55 15.74 0.21 3.51
N LEU A 56 15.04 0.32 4.64
CA LEU A 56 15.17 1.48 5.52
C LEU A 56 16.61 1.64 6.03
N ASP A 57 17.31 0.56 6.35
CA ASP A 57 18.70 0.59 6.82
C ASP A 57 19.68 1.18 5.78
N ARG A 58 19.41 0.93 4.50
CA ARG A 58 20.21 1.46 3.37
C ARG A 58 19.81 2.87 2.95
N THR A 59 18.70 3.39 3.46
CA THR A 59 18.18 4.71 3.10
C THR A 59 18.65 5.74 4.11
N ALA A 60 19.47 6.68 3.67
CA ALA A 60 19.98 7.75 4.54
C ALA A 60 18.95 8.88 4.71
N GLY A 61 18.86 9.46 5.92
CA GLY A 61 18.01 10.62 6.21
C GLY A 61 16.53 10.28 6.48
N PRO A 62 15.67 11.30 6.50
CA PRO A 62 14.25 11.14 6.80
C PRO A 62 13.51 10.46 5.65
N ILE A 63 12.54 9.60 6.00
CA ILE A 63 11.81 8.74 5.05
C ILE A 63 10.32 9.06 5.10
N VAL A 64 9.72 9.21 3.93
CA VAL A 64 8.27 9.09 3.70
C VAL A 64 8.01 7.67 3.21
N LEU A 65 7.28 6.89 3.99
CA LEU A 65 7.02 5.49 3.70
C LEU A 65 5.61 5.33 3.14
N VAL A 66 5.50 4.74 1.96
CA VAL A 66 4.26 4.65 1.17
C VAL A 66 3.88 3.20 0.96
N ALA A 67 2.63 2.86 1.22
CA ALA A 67 2.11 1.51 1.06
C ALA A 67 0.85 1.46 0.23
N HIS A 68 0.74 0.41 -0.59
CA HIS A 68 -0.48 0.02 -1.29
C HIS A 68 -1.09 -1.23 -0.65
N ALA A 69 -2.41 -1.24 -0.47
CA ALA A 69 -3.20 -2.39 -0.06
C ALA A 69 -2.63 -3.11 1.20
N TYR A 70 -2.29 -4.39 1.09
CA TYR A 70 -1.70 -5.21 2.16
C TYR A 70 -0.48 -4.55 2.82
N ALA A 71 0.37 -3.89 2.05
CA ALA A 71 1.60 -3.30 2.57
C ALA A 71 1.36 -2.20 3.63
N GLY A 72 0.15 -1.71 3.78
CA GLY A 72 -0.22 -0.80 4.88
C GLY A 72 0.00 -1.43 6.26
N ALA A 73 -0.26 -2.74 6.41
CA ALA A 73 0.07 -3.48 7.62
C ALA A 73 1.58 -3.60 7.82
N VAL A 74 2.34 -3.77 6.73
CA VAL A 74 3.81 -3.91 6.78
C VAL A 74 4.47 -2.61 7.22
N ILE A 75 4.12 -1.47 6.60
CA ILE A 75 4.72 -0.16 6.95
C ILE A 75 4.40 0.28 8.38
N ALA A 76 3.30 -0.23 8.94
CA ALA A 76 2.90 0.07 10.31
C ALA A 76 3.79 -0.61 11.37
N LEU A 77 4.58 -1.61 11.01
CA LEU A 77 5.33 -2.46 11.94
C LEU A 77 6.86 -2.38 11.77
N VAL A 78 7.35 -1.52 10.89
CA VAL A 78 8.80 -1.31 10.71
C VAL A 78 9.41 -0.53 11.87
N ARG A 79 10.75 -0.48 11.91
CA ARG A 79 11.49 0.36 12.86
C ARG A 79 11.28 1.85 12.55
N PRO A 80 10.94 2.69 13.55
CA PRO A 80 10.46 4.05 13.33
C PRO A 80 11.55 5.12 13.15
N GLU A 81 12.83 4.85 13.46
CA GLU A 81 13.84 5.86 13.75
C GLU A 81 13.96 6.96 12.68
N ARG A 82 13.79 6.58 11.41
CA ARG A 82 13.91 7.52 10.28
C ARG A 82 12.58 7.81 9.57
N VAL A 83 11.52 7.10 9.92
CA VAL A 83 10.20 7.28 9.31
C VAL A 83 9.56 8.55 9.87
N LYS A 84 9.24 9.50 9.00
CA LYS A 84 8.67 10.80 9.36
C LYS A 84 7.21 10.95 8.93
N ALA A 85 6.78 10.17 7.96
CA ALA A 85 5.42 10.14 7.46
C ALA A 85 5.05 8.76 6.94
N LEU A 86 3.79 8.38 7.09
CA LEU A 86 3.20 7.18 6.52
C LEU A 86 2.13 7.60 5.50
N VAL A 87 2.17 7.02 4.30
CA VAL A 87 1.18 7.26 3.25
C VAL A 87 0.51 5.94 2.88
N TYR A 88 -0.79 5.88 3.08
CA TYR A 88 -1.63 4.72 2.81
C TYR A 88 -2.40 4.97 1.51
N VAL A 89 -2.12 4.18 0.49
CA VAL A 89 -2.78 4.22 -0.81
C VAL A 89 -3.72 3.03 -0.89
N THR A 90 -5.03 3.25 -0.77
CA THR A 90 -6.04 2.15 -0.73
C THR A 90 -5.63 1.01 0.20
N ALA A 91 -5.03 1.30 1.35
CA ALA A 91 -4.26 0.33 2.10
C ALA A 91 -4.96 -0.14 3.38
N LEU A 92 -4.57 -1.31 3.88
CA LEU A 92 -5.05 -1.91 5.12
C LEU A 92 -4.20 -1.41 6.30
N ALA A 93 -4.86 -1.00 7.37
CA ALA A 93 -4.21 -0.47 8.57
C ALA A 93 -4.77 -1.15 9.84
N PRO A 94 -4.40 -2.41 10.10
CA PRO A 94 -4.82 -3.10 11.32
C PRO A 94 -4.32 -2.37 12.56
N ASP A 95 -5.09 -2.44 13.65
CA ASP A 95 -4.67 -2.01 14.98
C ASP A 95 -3.94 -3.17 15.70
N GLU A 96 -3.37 -2.87 16.85
CA GLU A 96 -2.72 -3.84 17.71
C GLU A 96 -3.68 -5.00 18.06
N GLY A 97 -3.27 -6.22 17.80
CA GLY A 97 -4.05 -7.43 17.99
C GLY A 97 -5.02 -7.79 16.85
N GLU A 98 -5.31 -6.87 15.92
CA GLU A 98 -6.11 -7.20 14.73
C GLU A 98 -5.29 -7.95 13.68
N LYS A 99 -5.93 -8.84 12.93
CA LYS A 99 -5.36 -9.47 11.74
C LYS A 99 -5.68 -8.63 10.51
N VAL A 100 -4.83 -8.71 9.50
CA VAL A 100 -5.10 -8.07 8.20
C VAL A 100 -6.42 -8.57 7.61
N ALA A 101 -6.70 -9.87 7.71
CA ALA A 101 -7.95 -10.48 7.24
C ALA A 101 -9.18 -9.90 7.95
N ASP A 102 -9.11 -9.65 9.26
CA ASP A 102 -10.24 -9.12 10.03
C ASP A 102 -10.63 -7.71 9.55
N VAL A 103 -9.62 -6.90 9.20
CA VAL A 103 -9.84 -5.55 8.68
C VAL A 103 -10.32 -5.58 7.23
N PHE A 104 -9.76 -6.48 6.40
CA PHE A 104 -10.16 -6.64 5.01
C PHE A 104 -11.64 -7.03 4.88
N TYR A 105 -12.11 -7.98 5.68
CA TYR A 105 -13.49 -8.47 5.68
C TYR A 105 -14.43 -7.74 6.65
N ARG A 106 -14.02 -6.57 7.16
CA ARG A 106 -14.83 -5.80 8.10
C ARG A 106 -16.21 -5.39 7.55
N ASN A 107 -16.27 -5.03 6.29
CA ASN A 107 -17.51 -4.68 5.61
C ASN A 107 -17.81 -5.72 4.52
N GLU A 108 -19.08 -5.76 4.08
CA GLU A 108 -19.51 -6.61 2.99
C GLU A 108 -18.64 -6.39 1.74
N PRO A 109 -18.05 -7.43 1.15
CA PRO A 109 -17.26 -7.30 -0.06
C PRO A 109 -18.07 -6.73 -1.22
N HIS A 110 -17.40 -6.03 -2.13
CA HIS A 110 -18.03 -5.55 -3.35
C HIS A 110 -18.58 -6.74 -4.17
N PRO A 111 -19.76 -6.63 -4.84
CA PRO A 111 -20.35 -7.75 -5.62
C PRO A 111 -19.44 -8.31 -6.72
N GLN A 112 -18.50 -7.50 -7.22
CA GLN A 112 -17.51 -7.91 -8.22
C GLN A 112 -16.16 -8.33 -7.61
N ALA A 113 -16.02 -8.31 -6.28
CA ALA A 113 -14.79 -8.79 -5.62
C ALA A 113 -14.60 -10.29 -5.91
N PRO A 114 -13.36 -10.72 -6.19
CA PRO A 114 -13.10 -12.14 -6.43
C PRO A 114 -13.22 -12.94 -5.11
N LYS A 115 -13.63 -14.20 -5.23
CA LYS A 115 -13.50 -15.14 -4.12
C LYS A 115 -12.03 -15.53 -3.96
N LEU A 116 -11.45 -15.23 -2.81
CA LEU A 116 -10.07 -15.54 -2.49
C LEU A 116 -10.01 -16.79 -1.63
N ALA A 117 -9.27 -17.78 -2.09
CA ALA A 117 -9.03 -19.02 -1.34
C ALA A 117 -7.55 -19.42 -1.50
N PRO A 118 -6.93 -19.97 -0.45
CA PRO A 118 -5.57 -20.49 -0.56
C PRO A 118 -5.57 -21.80 -1.38
N ASP A 119 -4.48 -22.01 -2.10
CA ASP A 119 -4.15 -23.29 -2.70
C ASP A 119 -3.63 -24.30 -1.65
N ASN A 120 -3.23 -25.49 -2.11
CA ASN A 120 -2.72 -26.57 -1.24
C ASN A 120 -1.41 -26.19 -0.53
N ASN A 121 -0.74 -25.12 -0.94
CA ASN A 121 0.49 -24.62 -0.32
C ASN A 121 0.21 -23.40 0.60
N GLY A 122 -1.04 -23.04 0.81
CA GLY A 122 -1.43 -21.87 1.60
C GLY A 122 -1.19 -20.54 0.90
N LEU A 123 -1.05 -20.54 -0.44
CA LEU A 123 -0.84 -19.36 -1.26
C LEU A 123 -2.15 -18.92 -1.91
N ILE A 124 -2.45 -17.63 -1.83
CA ILE A 124 -3.62 -17.01 -2.43
C ILE A 124 -3.19 -16.33 -3.73
N TRP A 125 -3.71 -16.82 -4.84
CA TRP A 125 -3.56 -16.22 -6.17
C TRP A 125 -4.79 -15.41 -6.52
N LEU A 126 -4.60 -14.28 -7.20
CA LEU A 126 -5.71 -13.52 -7.76
C LEU A 126 -6.11 -14.14 -9.10
N PRO A 127 -7.38 -14.51 -9.30
CA PRO A 127 -7.83 -15.00 -10.60
C PRO A 127 -7.57 -13.95 -11.69
N GLU A 128 -7.12 -14.38 -12.87
CA GLU A 128 -6.81 -13.45 -13.98
C GLU A 128 -7.99 -12.55 -14.34
N SER A 129 -9.22 -13.09 -14.30
CA SER A 129 -10.46 -12.34 -14.53
C SER A 129 -10.70 -11.21 -13.50
N ALA A 130 -10.05 -11.24 -12.33
CA ALA A 130 -10.21 -10.20 -11.32
C ALA A 130 -9.44 -8.92 -11.67
N PHE A 131 -8.41 -8.98 -12.51
CA PHE A 131 -7.66 -7.79 -12.90
C PHE A 131 -8.55 -6.78 -13.64
N PRO A 132 -9.29 -7.15 -14.70
CA PRO A 132 -10.19 -6.21 -15.37
C PRO A 132 -11.52 -5.95 -14.62
N THR A 133 -11.88 -6.73 -13.60
CA THR A 133 -13.19 -6.57 -12.96
C THR A 133 -13.13 -5.88 -11.59
N ALA A 134 -12.02 -6.02 -10.84
CA ALA A 134 -11.95 -5.53 -9.46
C ALA A 134 -10.59 -4.95 -9.05
N PHE A 135 -9.48 -5.50 -9.55
CA PHE A 135 -8.14 -5.12 -9.09
C PHE A 135 -7.61 -3.89 -9.83
N ALA A 136 -7.80 -3.82 -11.15
CA ALA A 136 -7.31 -2.75 -12.02
C ALA A 136 -8.31 -2.45 -13.14
N GLN A 137 -9.60 -2.28 -12.79
CA GLN A 137 -10.67 -2.16 -13.77
C GLN A 137 -10.56 -0.92 -14.67
N ASN A 138 -9.83 0.10 -14.24
CA ASN A 138 -9.61 1.33 -15.01
C ASN A 138 -8.27 1.31 -15.78
N ALA A 139 -7.48 0.23 -15.66
CA ALA A 139 -6.23 0.08 -16.41
C ALA A 139 -6.49 -0.31 -17.88
N SER A 140 -5.51 -0.04 -18.75
CA SER A 140 -5.52 -0.56 -20.10
C SER A 140 -5.44 -2.10 -20.11
N ALA A 141 -5.90 -2.74 -21.19
CA ALA A 141 -5.79 -4.20 -21.34
C ALA A 141 -4.32 -4.67 -21.26
N GLU A 142 -3.39 -3.86 -21.76
CA GLU A 142 -1.95 -4.11 -21.69
C GLU A 142 -1.47 -4.09 -20.22
N ASP A 143 -1.79 -3.03 -19.46
CA ASP A 143 -1.43 -2.92 -18.04
C ASP A 143 -2.06 -4.09 -17.23
N GLN A 144 -3.32 -4.45 -17.50
CA GLN A 144 -4.00 -5.58 -16.84
C GLN A 144 -3.28 -6.90 -17.11
N ALA A 145 -2.87 -7.16 -18.35
CA ALA A 145 -2.13 -8.36 -18.74
C ALA A 145 -0.76 -8.42 -18.03
N VAL A 146 -0.05 -7.28 -17.97
CA VAL A 146 1.24 -7.20 -17.25
C VAL A 146 1.05 -7.45 -15.76
N LEU A 147 0.08 -6.78 -15.11
CA LEU A 147 -0.20 -6.97 -13.69
C LEU A 147 -0.54 -8.43 -13.37
N ALA A 148 -1.34 -9.09 -14.20
CA ALA A 148 -1.67 -10.50 -14.05
C ALA A 148 -0.43 -11.41 -14.17
N ALA A 149 0.45 -11.11 -15.13
CA ALA A 149 1.63 -11.93 -15.41
C ALA A 149 2.72 -11.81 -14.33
N VAL A 150 2.88 -10.63 -13.71
CA VAL A 150 3.90 -10.38 -12.68
C VAL A 150 3.39 -10.58 -11.26
N GLN A 151 2.13 -10.97 -11.08
CA GLN A 151 1.56 -11.13 -9.74
C GLN A 151 2.39 -12.08 -8.87
N ARG A 152 2.46 -11.74 -7.59
CA ARG A 152 3.08 -12.57 -6.56
C ARG A 152 1.99 -13.09 -5.64
N PRO A 153 1.90 -14.39 -5.36
CA PRO A 153 0.89 -14.93 -4.47
C PRO A 153 1.10 -14.45 -3.04
N LEU A 154 0.01 -14.29 -2.31
CA LEU A 154 0.02 -13.92 -0.91
C LEU A 154 -0.07 -15.16 -0.03
N SER A 155 0.88 -15.38 0.87
CA SER A 155 0.78 -16.43 1.88
C SER A 155 -0.27 -16.09 2.95
N LEU A 156 -0.99 -17.10 3.44
CA LEU A 156 -1.89 -16.95 4.59
C LEU A 156 -1.19 -16.35 5.81
N ASN A 157 0.11 -16.63 6.01
CA ASN A 157 0.90 -16.08 7.11
C ASN A 157 1.05 -14.55 7.07
N CYS A 158 0.75 -13.92 5.95
CA CYS A 158 0.74 -12.46 5.84
C CYS A 158 -0.49 -11.84 6.49
N ILE A 159 -1.63 -12.55 6.56
CA ILE A 159 -2.92 -11.97 6.89
C ILE A 159 -3.61 -12.57 8.11
N THR A 160 -3.11 -13.71 8.63
CA THR A 160 -3.75 -14.45 9.73
C THR A 160 -3.08 -14.26 11.08
N VAL A 161 -1.95 -13.58 11.14
CA VAL A 161 -1.26 -13.26 12.40
C VAL A 161 -1.73 -11.93 12.96
N PRO A 162 -1.88 -11.78 14.29
CA PRO A 162 -2.20 -10.50 14.91
C PRO A 162 -1.07 -9.48 14.68
N ALA A 163 -1.44 -8.24 14.32
CA ALA A 163 -0.50 -7.14 14.20
C ALA A 163 -0.01 -6.65 15.57
N GLY A 164 1.24 -6.21 15.64
CA GLY A 164 1.79 -5.48 16.77
C GLY A 164 1.26 -4.04 16.81
N ARG A 165 1.75 -3.25 17.79
CA ARG A 165 1.39 -1.83 17.92
C ARG A 165 1.80 -1.05 16.67
N PRO A 166 0.86 -0.45 15.92
CA PRO A 166 1.17 0.19 14.66
C PRO A 166 1.74 1.59 14.82
N LEU A 167 2.67 1.95 13.93
CA LEU A 167 3.35 3.25 13.91
C LEU A 167 2.41 4.44 13.64
N TRP A 168 1.28 4.23 12.99
CA TRP A 168 0.31 5.30 12.75
C TRP A 168 -0.31 5.87 14.04
N LYS A 169 -0.13 5.21 15.20
CA LYS A 169 -0.47 5.77 16.52
C LYS A 169 0.48 6.90 16.97
N SER A 170 1.64 7.04 16.35
CA SER A 170 2.68 8.00 16.74
C SER A 170 3.30 8.79 15.58
N ILE A 171 3.16 8.30 14.35
CA ILE A 171 3.71 8.96 13.15
C ILE A 171 2.57 9.56 12.33
N PRO A 172 2.69 10.82 11.88
CA PRO A 172 1.69 11.46 11.01
C PRO A 172 1.40 10.62 9.77
N SER A 173 0.12 10.45 9.46
CA SER A 173 -0.33 9.58 8.39
C SER A 173 -1.23 10.30 7.39
N TRP A 174 -1.10 9.93 6.12
CA TRP A 174 -1.94 10.35 5.00
C TRP A 174 -2.64 9.15 4.40
N PHE A 175 -3.85 9.33 3.91
CA PHE A 175 -4.63 8.25 3.34
C PHE A 175 -5.29 8.69 2.02
N LEU A 176 -5.06 7.93 0.95
CA LEU A 176 -5.81 8.03 -0.29
C LEU A 176 -6.92 6.98 -0.25
N VAL A 177 -8.16 7.44 -0.18
CA VAL A 177 -9.36 6.60 -0.29
C VAL A 177 -9.76 6.50 -1.75
N ALA A 178 -9.86 5.28 -2.27
CA ALA A 178 -10.34 4.98 -3.61
C ALA A 178 -11.84 4.69 -3.57
N GLU A 179 -12.65 5.58 -4.16
CA GLU A 179 -14.11 5.48 -4.10
C GLU A 179 -14.68 4.36 -4.99
N ASP A 180 -13.92 3.93 -6.00
CA ASP A 180 -14.31 2.85 -6.92
C ASP A 180 -13.54 1.56 -6.64
N ASP A 181 -12.92 1.44 -5.46
CA ASP A 181 -12.19 0.23 -5.06
C ASP A 181 -13.15 -0.95 -4.84
N ARG A 182 -12.94 -2.02 -5.59
CA ARG A 182 -13.73 -3.26 -5.52
C ARG A 182 -13.04 -4.39 -4.76
N MET A 183 -11.80 -4.16 -4.30
CA MET A 183 -11.05 -5.09 -3.45
C MET A 183 -11.18 -4.73 -1.97
N ILE A 184 -10.81 -3.50 -1.59
CA ILE A 184 -10.99 -2.96 -0.25
C ILE A 184 -12.06 -1.88 -0.32
N VAL A 185 -13.29 -2.23 0.01
CA VAL A 185 -14.43 -1.31 -0.16
C VAL A 185 -14.19 0.05 0.52
N PRO A 186 -14.66 1.17 -0.07
CA PRO A 186 -14.41 2.52 0.45
C PRO A 186 -14.81 2.70 1.93
N ALA A 187 -15.86 2.01 2.38
CA ALA A 187 -16.30 2.05 3.78
C ALA A 187 -15.20 1.53 4.75
N THR A 188 -14.50 0.46 4.38
CA THR A 188 -13.36 -0.08 5.15
C THR A 188 -12.19 0.92 5.16
N GLN A 189 -11.87 1.52 4.01
CA GLN A 189 -10.80 2.50 3.89
C GLN A 189 -11.07 3.74 4.75
N ARG A 190 -12.29 4.28 4.70
CA ARG A 190 -12.71 5.43 5.52
C ARG A 190 -12.63 5.14 7.00
N TYR A 191 -13.12 3.97 7.43
CA TYR A 191 -13.01 3.54 8.82
C TYR A 191 -11.55 3.55 9.31
N MET A 192 -10.63 3.00 8.52
CA MET A 192 -9.21 2.99 8.89
C MET A 192 -8.62 4.40 8.92
N ALA A 193 -8.87 5.20 7.88
CA ALA A 193 -8.36 6.57 7.78
C ALA A 193 -8.84 7.45 8.95
N GLU A 194 -10.11 7.32 9.35
CA GLU A 194 -10.71 8.03 10.47
C GLU A 194 -10.10 7.59 11.81
N ARG A 195 -10.02 6.28 12.05
CA ARG A 195 -9.37 5.70 13.24
C ARG A 195 -7.94 6.16 13.43
N MET A 196 -7.18 6.22 12.35
CA MET A 196 -5.79 6.68 12.32
C MET A 196 -5.66 8.21 12.45
N LYS A 197 -6.77 8.96 12.35
CA LYS A 197 -6.77 10.43 12.23
C LYS A 197 -5.88 10.89 11.06
N ALA A 198 -5.87 10.12 9.98
CA ALA A 198 -5.06 10.40 8.81
C ALA A 198 -5.56 11.63 8.05
N LYS A 199 -4.63 12.38 7.44
CA LYS A 199 -5.00 13.41 6.46
C LYS A 199 -5.47 12.72 5.19
N THR A 200 -6.79 12.77 4.94
CA THR A 200 -7.45 11.94 3.93
C THR A 200 -7.75 12.74 2.67
N LYS A 201 -7.48 12.15 1.52
CA LYS A 201 -8.01 12.54 0.21
C LYS A 201 -8.81 11.37 -0.37
N ALA A 202 -9.96 11.67 -0.97
CA ALA A 202 -10.80 10.68 -1.63
C ALA A 202 -10.87 10.99 -3.13
N HIS A 203 -10.72 9.97 -3.96
CA HIS A 203 -10.76 10.08 -5.41
C HIS A 203 -11.57 8.95 -6.02
N ALA A 204 -12.29 9.23 -7.12
CA ALA A 204 -12.97 8.22 -7.94
C ALA A 204 -11.93 7.43 -8.75
N VAL A 205 -11.23 6.53 -8.08
CA VAL A 205 -10.17 5.68 -8.63
C VAL A 205 -10.39 4.24 -8.16
N ASP A 206 -9.81 3.28 -8.87
CA ASP A 206 -9.86 1.85 -8.56
C ASP A 206 -8.83 1.43 -7.49
N HIS A 207 -8.72 0.10 -7.27
CA HIS A 207 -7.80 -0.46 -6.28
C HIS A 207 -6.31 -0.19 -6.57
N THR A 208 -5.92 0.05 -7.84
CA THR A 208 -4.53 0.25 -8.25
C THR A 208 -4.23 1.65 -8.78
N PRO A 209 -4.48 2.73 -8.00
CA PRO A 209 -4.30 4.09 -8.48
C PRO A 209 -2.86 4.44 -8.82
N SER A 210 -1.87 3.70 -8.35
CA SER A 210 -0.47 3.85 -8.76
C SER A 210 -0.26 3.61 -10.27
N VAL A 211 -1.12 2.78 -10.89
CA VAL A 211 -1.14 2.47 -12.31
C VAL A 211 -2.15 3.35 -13.05
N THR A 212 -3.39 3.42 -12.53
CA THR A 212 -4.53 4.01 -13.24
C THR A 212 -4.69 5.52 -13.05
N ALA A 213 -4.23 6.05 -11.91
CA ALA A 213 -4.33 7.47 -11.55
C ALA A 213 -3.08 7.94 -10.76
N PRO A 214 -1.85 7.79 -11.30
CA PRO A 214 -0.61 8.05 -10.57
C PRO A 214 -0.52 9.48 -10.03
N GLY A 215 -1.15 10.46 -10.69
CA GLY A 215 -1.20 11.84 -10.23
C GLY A 215 -1.84 11.98 -8.84
N ALA A 216 -2.95 11.29 -8.57
CA ALA A 216 -3.61 11.31 -7.26
C ALA A 216 -2.69 10.76 -6.16
N VAL A 217 -1.94 9.69 -6.46
CA VAL A 217 -0.98 9.11 -5.53
C VAL A 217 0.19 10.05 -5.26
N VAL A 218 0.76 10.64 -6.31
CA VAL A 218 1.87 11.61 -6.20
C VAL A 218 1.46 12.82 -5.37
N ASP A 219 0.23 13.32 -5.52
CA ASP A 219 -0.27 14.48 -4.77
C ASP A 219 -0.37 14.20 -3.26
N VAL A 220 -0.80 13.01 -2.85
CA VAL A 220 -0.82 12.64 -1.43
C VAL A 220 0.59 12.49 -0.87
N ILE A 221 1.52 11.90 -1.66
CA ILE A 221 2.93 11.79 -1.26
C ILE A 221 3.58 13.17 -1.12
N ARG A 222 3.31 14.10 -2.05
CA ARG A 222 3.80 15.50 -1.97
C ARG A 222 3.31 16.20 -0.70
N ASP A 223 2.05 16.02 -0.33
CA ASP A 223 1.51 16.61 0.89
C ASP A 223 2.23 16.08 2.13
N ALA A 224 2.52 14.79 2.18
CA ALA A 224 3.29 14.19 3.25
C ALA A 224 4.72 14.76 3.32
N ILE A 225 5.42 14.86 2.18
CA ILE A 225 6.77 15.45 2.10
C ILE A 225 6.77 16.90 2.59
N ARG A 226 5.83 17.72 2.14
CA ARG A 226 5.72 19.14 2.53
C ARG A 226 5.50 19.32 4.02
N ALA A 227 4.61 18.50 4.61
CA ALA A 227 4.30 18.59 6.03
C ALA A 227 5.49 18.21 6.92
N VAL A 228 6.30 17.22 6.50
CA VAL A 228 7.53 16.82 7.20
C VAL A 228 8.65 17.87 7.04
N ALA A 229 8.58 18.67 5.97
CA ALA A 229 9.57 19.72 5.69
C ALA A 229 9.39 20.98 6.55
N GLY A 230 8.19 21.23 7.05
CA GLY A 230 7.84 22.44 7.80
C GLY A 230 7.85 22.28 9.33
N GLY A 231 8.15 21.10 9.83
CA GLY A 231 8.33 20.80 11.26
C GLY A 231 9.77 20.49 11.58
#